data_f0e733b0280eb6be71c465d162115da7
#
_entry.id   f0e733b0280eb6be71c465d162115da7
#
_cell.length_a   1.000
_cell.length_b   1.000
_cell.length_c   1.000
_cell.angle_alpha   90.00
_cell.angle_beta   90.00
_cell.angle_gamma   90.00
#
_symmetry.space_group_name_H-M   'P 1'
#
loop_
_entity.id
_entity.type
_entity.pdbx_description
1 polymer ?
#
loop_
_entity_poly.entity_id
_entity_poly.type
_entity_poly.pdbx_seq_one_letter_code
_entity_poly.pdbx_strand_id
1 'polypeptide(L)'
;ITVAVPPKLQHLYTAEQPGLLTLPFQTSDDFSAILKDNRKSGILVGPGSGINQTTHDIVLAAAKVGRRIVLDADALTVFQENPDELFRAITGSECVLTPHEGEFSRLFRFTGDKLTRARKAAELCGVVVLLKGSDTVIASPDGRAFINVNAPPTLSTAGTGDVLAGTILVLLVQGMPALEAACAGVWLNAKAAAMFGYG
;
A
#
# COMPACT_ATOMS: atom_id res chain seq x y z
N ILE A 1 9.41 -7.28 11.91
CA ILE A 1 8.07 -6.78 11.50
C ILE A 1 7.20 -6.72 12.75
N THR A 2 6.40 -5.66 12.85
CA THR A 2 5.40 -5.50 13.91
C THR A 2 4.03 -5.27 13.28
N VAL A 3 3.01 -5.99 13.73
CA VAL A 3 1.63 -5.82 13.29
C VAL A 3 0.83 -5.15 14.41
N ALA A 4 0.25 -3.98 14.10
CA ALA A 4 -0.72 -3.35 14.98
C ALA A 4 -2.09 -4.00 14.76
N VAL A 5 -2.71 -4.49 15.82
CA VAL A 5 -3.95 -5.29 15.75
C VAL A 5 -4.95 -4.88 16.83
N PRO A 6 -6.26 -4.98 16.58
CA PRO A 6 -7.24 -4.88 17.64
C PRO A 6 -6.99 -5.95 18.73
N PRO A 7 -7.09 -5.62 20.03
CA PRO A 7 -6.76 -6.58 21.11
C PRO A 7 -7.48 -7.91 21.00
N LYS A 8 -8.72 -7.91 20.53
CA LYS A 8 -9.54 -9.12 20.36
C LYS A 8 -8.98 -10.09 19.33
N LEU A 9 -8.18 -9.60 18.37
CA LEU A 9 -7.62 -10.40 17.26
C LEU A 9 -6.16 -10.78 17.52
N GLN A 10 -5.51 -10.24 18.55
CA GLN A 10 -4.08 -10.43 18.79
C GLN A 10 -3.68 -11.92 18.86
N HIS A 11 -4.50 -12.75 19.49
CA HIS A 11 -4.23 -14.18 19.65
C HIS A 11 -4.19 -14.93 18.30
N LEU A 12 -4.94 -14.50 17.28
CA LEU A 12 -4.94 -15.11 15.96
C LEU A 12 -3.59 -14.94 15.27
N TYR A 13 -3.03 -13.73 15.34
CA TYR A 13 -1.74 -13.43 14.72
C TYR A 13 -0.56 -14.10 15.44
N THR A 14 -0.61 -14.21 16.77
CA THR A 14 0.48 -14.80 17.54
C THR A 14 0.48 -16.33 17.49
N ALA A 15 -0.68 -16.96 17.30
CA ALA A 15 -0.80 -18.42 17.22
C ALA A 15 -0.20 -18.99 15.93
N GLU A 16 -0.41 -18.31 14.80
CA GLU A 16 0.04 -18.79 13.48
C GLU A 16 1.50 -18.46 13.18
N GLN A 17 2.00 -17.34 13.71
CA GLN A 17 3.31 -16.81 13.42
C GLN A 17 4.08 -16.42 14.69
N PRO A 18 4.70 -17.38 15.41
CA PRO A 18 5.34 -17.12 16.71
C PRO A 18 6.44 -16.05 16.70
N GLY A 19 7.05 -15.80 15.53
CA GLY A 19 8.09 -14.74 15.34
C GLY A 19 7.53 -13.35 15.05
N LEU A 20 6.20 -13.20 14.94
CA LEU A 20 5.55 -11.93 14.64
C LEU A 20 5.34 -11.12 15.93
N LEU A 21 5.87 -9.90 15.94
CA LEU A 21 5.58 -8.95 17.02
C LEU A 21 4.20 -8.33 16.79
N THR A 22 3.34 -8.35 17.79
CA THR A 22 2.04 -7.71 17.74
C THR A 22 1.95 -6.59 18.78
N LEU A 23 1.31 -5.47 18.40
CA LEU A 23 1.00 -4.37 19.29
C LEU A 23 -0.52 -4.12 19.26
N PRO A 24 -1.19 -4.21 20.42
CA PRO A 24 -2.62 -3.92 20.49
C PRO A 24 -2.87 -2.42 20.33
N PHE A 25 -3.92 -2.06 19.58
CA PHE A 25 -4.44 -0.69 19.49
C PHE A 25 -5.97 -0.74 19.35
N GLN A 26 -6.66 0.29 19.82
CA GLN A 26 -8.11 0.44 19.69
C GLN A 26 -8.49 1.77 19.04
N THR A 27 -7.66 2.78 19.21
CA THR A 27 -7.90 4.15 18.74
C THR A 27 -6.77 4.63 17.84
N SER A 28 -7.01 5.70 17.08
CA SER A 28 -5.97 6.39 16.33
C SER A 28 -4.88 6.99 17.22
N ASP A 29 -5.21 7.34 18.46
CA ASP A 29 -4.24 7.83 19.44
C ASP A 29 -3.29 6.74 19.89
N ASP A 30 -3.79 5.50 20.13
CA ASP A 30 -2.94 4.34 20.41
C ASP A 30 -1.96 4.10 19.26
N PHE A 31 -2.46 4.15 18.02
CA PHE A 31 -1.62 3.99 16.83
C PHE A 31 -0.58 5.11 16.72
N SER A 32 -0.97 6.34 16.98
CA SER A 32 -0.06 7.50 17.03
C SER A 32 1.04 7.33 18.08
N ALA A 33 0.73 6.70 19.22
CA ALA A 33 1.74 6.35 20.22
C ALA A 33 2.73 5.29 19.70
N ILE A 34 2.25 4.30 18.93
CA ILE A 34 3.11 3.30 18.25
C ILE A 34 4.05 3.99 17.26
N LEU A 35 3.59 5.02 16.58
CA LEU A 35 4.39 5.79 15.62
C LEU A 35 5.50 6.64 16.26
N LYS A 36 5.48 6.86 17.57
CA LYS A 36 6.58 7.56 18.27
C LYS A 36 7.88 6.74 18.32
N ASP A 37 7.80 5.44 18.12
CA ASP A 37 8.97 4.56 18.07
C ASP A 37 9.72 4.73 16.73
N ASN A 38 10.84 5.44 16.76
CA ASN A 38 11.67 5.74 15.59
C ASN A 38 12.35 4.51 14.95
N ARG A 39 12.33 3.35 15.61
CA ARG A 39 12.84 2.09 15.03
C ARG A 39 11.91 1.54 13.93
N LYS A 40 10.68 2.02 13.87
CA LYS A 40 9.70 1.67 12.82
C LYS A 40 9.93 2.57 11.60
N SER A 41 10.74 2.10 10.67
CA SER A 41 11.20 2.87 9.50
C SER A 41 10.19 2.97 8.35
N GLY A 42 9.15 2.13 8.35
CA GLY A 42 8.10 2.13 7.34
C GLY A 42 6.75 1.69 7.88
N ILE A 43 5.69 2.06 7.18
CA ILE A 43 4.30 1.87 7.59
C ILE A 43 3.50 1.34 6.41
N LEU A 44 2.80 0.23 6.59
CA LEU A 44 1.77 -0.27 5.69
C LEU A 44 0.43 -0.11 6.38
N VAL A 45 -0.53 0.54 5.70
CA VAL A 45 -1.91 0.68 6.18
C VAL A 45 -2.86 0.20 5.10
N GLY A 46 -3.90 -0.49 5.50
CA GLY A 46 -5.04 -0.76 4.64
C GLY A 46 -5.56 -2.19 4.66
N PRO A 47 -4.74 -3.24 4.40
CA PRO A 47 -5.26 -4.60 4.43
C PRO A 47 -5.96 -4.92 5.76
N GLY A 48 -7.27 -5.19 5.69
CA GLY A 48 -8.08 -5.55 6.86
C GLY A 48 -8.26 -4.45 7.93
N SER A 49 -7.97 -3.19 7.61
CA SER A 49 -8.11 -2.07 8.56
C SER A 49 -9.55 -1.65 8.81
N GLY A 50 -10.46 -1.97 7.88
CA GLY A 50 -11.85 -1.54 7.88
C GLY A 50 -12.03 -0.11 7.35
N ILE A 51 -13.20 0.13 6.75
CA ILE A 51 -13.57 1.44 6.19
C ILE A 51 -14.28 2.24 7.30
N ASN A 52 -13.51 2.98 8.09
CA ASN A 52 -14.02 3.74 9.25
C ASN A 52 -13.11 4.92 9.60
N GLN A 53 -13.58 5.78 10.51
CA GLN A 53 -12.85 6.98 10.93
C GLN A 53 -11.48 6.66 11.55
N THR A 54 -11.35 5.57 12.29
CA THR A 54 -10.04 5.18 12.87
C THR A 54 -9.00 4.92 11.80
N THR A 55 -9.36 4.21 10.73
CA THR A 55 -8.45 3.96 9.58
C THR A 55 -8.09 5.26 8.87
N HIS A 56 -9.06 6.15 8.65
CA HIS A 56 -8.82 7.49 8.10
C HIS A 56 -7.78 8.26 8.92
N ASP A 57 -7.97 8.35 10.24
CA ASP A 57 -7.08 9.08 11.13
C ASP A 57 -5.68 8.45 11.21
N ILE A 58 -5.59 7.11 11.16
CA ILE A 58 -4.32 6.37 11.10
C ILE A 58 -3.53 6.72 9.84
N VAL A 59 -4.18 6.80 8.68
CA VAL A 59 -3.51 7.19 7.42
C VAL A 59 -2.95 8.60 7.52
N LEU A 60 -3.74 9.56 8.03
CA LEU A 60 -3.30 10.93 8.21
C LEU A 60 -2.14 11.04 9.23
N ALA A 61 -2.19 10.26 10.32
CA ALA A 61 -1.11 10.19 11.29
C ALA A 61 0.17 9.60 10.68
N ALA A 62 0.05 8.53 9.88
CA ALA A 62 1.16 7.91 9.18
C ALA A 62 1.83 8.88 8.18
N ALA A 63 1.03 9.65 7.43
CA ALA A 63 1.55 10.64 6.49
C ALA A 63 2.39 11.74 7.16
N LYS A 64 2.03 12.14 8.41
CA LYS A 64 2.71 13.21 9.15
C LYS A 64 4.10 12.85 9.69
N VAL A 65 4.41 11.56 9.86
CA VAL A 65 5.65 11.15 10.53
C VAL A 65 6.88 11.10 9.62
N GLY A 66 6.73 11.39 8.32
CA GLY A 66 7.84 11.48 7.36
C GLY A 66 8.59 10.17 7.13
N ARG A 67 7.90 9.02 7.29
CA ARG A 67 8.46 7.68 7.03
C ARG A 67 7.99 7.16 5.68
N ARG A 68 8.56 6.03 5.27
CA ARG A 68 8.15 5.32 4.07
C ARG A 68 6.79 4.68 4.27
N ILE A 69 5.88 4.87 3.31
CA ILE A 69 4.49 4.47 3.46
C ILE A 69 4.04 3.66 2.25
N VAL A 70 3.26 2.61 2.50
CA VAL A 70 2.44 1.95 1.48
C VAL A 70 0.99 2.02 1.93
N LEU A 71 0.11 2.48 1.05
CA LEU A 71 -1.34 2.54 1.28
C LEU A 71 -2.05 1.62 0.28
N ASP A 72 -2.84 0.69 0.79
CA ASP A 72 -3.58 -0.29 0.00
C ASP A 72 -5.02 -0.45 0.55
N ALA A 73 -5.90 -1.05 -0.20
CA ALA A 73 -7.21 -1.52 0.23
C ALA A 73 -8.03 -0.45 1.00
N ASP A 74 -8.39 -0.75 2.25
CA ASP A 74 -9.25 0.11 3.07
C ASP A 74 -8.64 1.50 3.32
N ALA A 75 -7.30 1.62 3.38
CA ALA A 75 -6.62 2.92 3.53
C ALA A 75 -6.84 3.85 2.33
N LEU A 76 -7.12 3.30 1.17
CA LEU A 76 -7.50 4.06 -0.03
C LEU A 76 -9.00 4.35 -0.03
N THR A 77 -9.80 3.34 0.29
CA THR A 77 -11.26 3.41 0.21
C THR A 77 -11.87 4.42 1.18
N VAL A 78 -11.29 4.62 2.37
CA VAL A 78 -11.81 5.59 3.36
C VAL A 78 -11.78 7.04 2.86
N PHE A 79 -11.00 7.34 1.81
CA PHE A 79 -10.91 8.68 1.21
C PHE A 79 -11.74 8.86 -0.06
N GLN A 80 -12.58 7.89 -0.43
CA GLN A 80 -13.35 7.94 -1.68
C GLN A 80 -14.26 9.16 -1.82
N GLU A 81 -14.77 9.70 -0.69
CA GLU A 81 -15.63 10.90 -0.68
C GLU A 81 -14.82 12.21 -0.68
N ASN A 82 -13.56 12.17 -0.22
CA ASN A 82 -12.67 13.34 -0.17
C ASN A 82 -11.22 12.95 -0.51
N PRO A 83 -10.92 12.55 -1.76
CA PRO A 83 -9.57 12.13 -2.16
C PRO A 83 -8.51 13.22 -2.00
N ASP A 84 -8.89 14.48 -2.15
CA ASP A 84 -7.98 15.64 -2.05
C ASP A 84 -7.34 15.75 -0.66
N GLU A 85 -8.00 15.29 0.38
CA GLU A 85 -7.44 15.26 1.74
C GLU A 85 -6.26 14.28 1.81
N LEU A 86 -6.43 13.07 1.25
CA LEU A 86 -5.35 12.09 1.14
C LEU A 86 -4.18 12.66 0.34
N PHE A 87 -4.46 13.21 -0.86
CA PHE A 87 -3.41 13.71 -1.75
C PHE A 87 -2.58 14.82 -1.09
N ARG A 88 -3.23 15.77 -0.41
CA ARG A 88 -2.53 16.81 0.35
C ARG A 88 -1.67 16.24 1.48
N ALA A 89 -2.14 15.19 2.15
CA ALA A 89 -1.42 14.59 3.27
C ALA A 89 -0.14 13.86 2.83
N ILE A 90 -0.15 13.21 1.66
CA ILE A 90 0.95 12.36 1.19
C ILE A 90 1.87 13.03 0.18
N THR A 91 1.48 14.15 -0.43
CA THR A 91 2.29 14.84 -1.45
C THR A 91 3.71 15.09 -0.95
N GLY A 92 4.71 14.69 -1.77
CA GLY A 92 6.13 14.86 -1.46
C GLY A 92 6.70 13.86 -0.45
N SER A 93 5.91 12.87 0.02
CA SER A 93 6.39 11.80 0.88
C SER A 93 6.91 10.59 0.08
N GLU A 94 7.72 9.73 0.71
CA GLU A 94 8.10 8.42 0.15
C GLU A 94 6.93 7.44 0.30
N CYS A 95 5.86 7.67 -0.47
CA CYS A 95 4.62 6.89 -0.42
C CYS A 95 4.37 6.15 -1.75
N VAL A 96 3.82 4.94 -1.64
CA VAL A 96 3.30 4.16 -2.77
C VAL A 96 1.83 3.84 -2.51
N LEU A 97 0.96 4.20 -3.44
CA LEU A 97 -0.44 3.78 -3.48
C LEU A 97 -0.56 2.55 -4.37
N THR A 98 -1.28 1.53 -3.92
CA THR A 98 -1.42 0.26 -4.66
C THR A 98 -2.88 -0.09 -5.00
N PRO A 99 -3.67 0.84 -5.61
CA PRO A 99 -5.06 0.57 -5.91
C PRO A 99 -5.25 -0.53 -6.95
N HIS A 100 -6.28 -1.36 -6.79
CA HIS A 100 -6.86 -2.08 -7.91
C HIS A 100 -7.82 -1.16 -8.68
N GLU A 101 -8.34 -1.59 -9.83
CA GLU A 101 -9.17 -0.76 -10.72
C GLU A 101 -10.38 -0.12 -10.01
N GLY A 102 -11.05 -0.86 -9.11
CA GLY A 102 -12.19 -0.35 -8.37
C GLY A 102 -11.83 0.71 -7.34
N GLU A 103 -10.71 0.56 -6.62
CA GLU A 103 -10.18 1.57 -5.68
C GLU A 103 -9.70 2.80 -6.45
N PHE A 104 -8.99 2.58 -7.55
CA PHE A 104 -8.51 3.65 -8.41
C PHE A 104 -9.64 4.55 -8.89
N SER A 105 -10.72 3.98 -9.42
CA SER A 105 -11.85 4.74 -9.98
C SER A 105 -12.63 5.53 -8.94
N ARG A 106 -12.57 5.15 -7.66
CA ARG A 106 -13.16 5.92 -6.55
C ARG A 106 -12.33 7.14 -6.18
N LEU A 107 -10.98 7.04 -6.26
CA LEU A 107 -10.06 8.10 -5.91
C LEU A 107 -9.76 9.03 -7.08
N PHE A 108 -9.63 8.47 -8.29
CA PHE A 108 -9.17 9.17 -9.48
C PHE A 108 -10.21 9.08 -10.59
N ARG A 109 -10.81 10.20 -10.94
CA ARG A 109 -11.85 10.27 -12.00
C ARG A 109 -11.24 10.54 -13.37
N PHE A 110 -10.23 9.74 -13.76
CA PHE A 110 -9.58 9.88 -15.06
C PHE A 110 -10.13 8.88 -16.08
N THR A 111 -10.23 9.33 -17.33
CA THR A 111 -10.57 8.52 -18.51
C THR A 111 -9.33 8.29 -19.38
N GLY A 112 -9.38 7.28 -20.23
CA GLY A 112 -8.30 6.92 -21.14
C GLY A 112 -7.71 5.53 -20.82
N ASP A 113 -6.62 5.20 -21.49
CA ASP A 113 -5.89 3.96 -21.25
C ASP A 113 -5.26 3.93 -19.85
N LYS A 114 -4.89 2.75 -19.40
CA LYS A 114 -4.40 2.51 -18.05
C LYS A 114 -3.11 3.28 -17.75
N LEU A 115 -2.20 3.36 -18.72
CA LEU A 115 -0.93 4.09 -18.58
C LEU A 115 -1.17 5.59 -18.39
N THR A 116 -2.02 6.18 -19.23
CA THR A 116 -2.40 7.59 -19.14
C THR A 116 -3.05 7.91 -17.81
N ARG A 117 -3.97 7.06 -17.33
CA ARG A 117 -4.65 7.24 -16.05
C ARG A 117 -3.69 7.15 -14.87
N ALA A 118 -2.80 6.16 -14.86
CA ALA A 118 -1.81 5.99 -13.79
C ALA A 118 -0.84 7.17 -13.70
N ARG A 119 -0.36 7.70 -14.84
CA ARG A 119 0.51 8.90 -14.89
C ARG A 119 -0.18 10.13 -14.33
N LYS A 120 -1.42 10.40 -14.75
CA LYS A 120 -2.21 11.53 -14.23
C LYS A 120 -2.46 11.40 -12.73
N ALA A 121 -2.70 10.18 -12.24
CA ALA A 121 -2.90 9.94 -10.82
C ALA A 121 -1.62 10.22 -10.01
N ALA A 122 -0.47 9.73 -10.48
CA ALA A 122 0.83 9.98 -9.82
C ALA A 122 1.19 11.47 -9.82
N GLU A 123 0.97 12.17 -10.92
CA GLU A 123 1.15 13.62 -11.02
C GLU A 123 0.25 14.36 -10.04
N LEU A 124 -1.05 14.01 -9.98
CA LEU A 124 -2.02 14.66 -9.11
C LEU A 124 -1.71 14.48 -7.63
N CYS A 125 -1.42 13.26 -7.19
CA CYS A 125 -1.19 12.98 -5.76
C CYS A 125 0.26 13.19 -5.32
N GLY A 126 1.21 13.40 -6.26
CA GLY A 126 2.61 13.67 -5.97
C GLY A 126 3.41 12.48 -5.41
N VAL A 127 2.90 11.24 -5.56
CA VAL A 127 3.55 10.01 -5.10
C VAL A 127 3.44 8.89 -6.15
N VAL A 128 4.13 7.78 -5.95
CA VAL A 128 4.06 6.62 -6.85
C VAL A 128 2.69 5.95 -6.76
N VAL A 129 2.07 5.71 -7.91
CA VAL A 129 0.81 4.98 -8.06
C VAL A 129 1.05 3.68 -8.82
N LEU A 130 0.69 2.57 -8.20
CA LEU A 130 0.72 1.23 -8.75
C LEU A 130 -0.72 0.77 -9.00
N LEU A 131 -1.19 0.88 -10.24
CA LEU A 131 -2.53 0.43 -10.65
C LEU A 131 -2.52 -1.05 -10.97
N LYS A 132 -3.02 -1.85 -10.02
CA LYS A 132 -3.04 -3.33 -10.10
C LYS A 132 -3.90 -3.84 -11.27
N GLY A 133 -3.52 -5.00 -11.80
CA GLY A 133 -4.24 -5.73 -12.86
C GLY A 133 -3.33 -6.75 -13.54
N SER A 134 -3.84 -7.42 -14.58
CA SER A 134 -3.05 -8.35 -15.40
C SER A 134 -1.83 -7.66 -16.05
N ASP A 135 -1.99 -6.40 -16.37
CA ASP A 135 -1.00 -5.45 -16.88
C ASP A 135 -0.77 -4.37 -15.82
N THR A 136 -0.22 -4.71 -14.67
CA THR A 136 0.02 -3.73 -13.61
C THR A 136 0.89 -2.58 -14.11
N VAL A 137 0.38 -1.34 -13.96
CA VAL A 137 1.08 -0.11 -14.34
C VAL A 137 1.58 0.60 -13.10
N ILE A 138 2.87 0.95 -13.08
CA ILE A 138 3.50 1.73 -12.03
C ILE A 138 3.90 3.09 -12.63
N ALA A 139 3.47 4.18 -12.02
CA ALA A 139 3.78 5.53 -12.47
C ALA A 139 4.33 6.39 -11.33
N SER A 140 5.27 7.26 -11.66
CA SER A 140 5.90 8.23 -10.77
C SER A 140 5.46 9.65 -11.12
N PRO A 141 5.45 10.60 -10.16
CA PRO A 141 5.10 12.00 -10.40
C PRO A 141 5.96 12.69 -11.45
N ASP A 142 7.18 12.22 -11.68
CA ASP A 142 8.09 12.74 -12.72
C ASP A 142 7.74 12.29 -14.14
N GLY A 143 6.64 11.54 -14.32
CA GLY A 143 6.15 11.05 -15.61
C GLY A 143 6.72 9.71 -16.06
N ARG A 144 7.74 9.15 -15.35
CA ARG A 144 8.21 7.78 -15.63
C ARG A 144 7.09 6.79 -15.32
N ALA A 145 6.97 5.75 -16.16
CA ALA A 145 6.04 4.67 -15.90
C ALA A 145 6.56 3.33 -16.45
N PHE A 146 6.16 2.26 -15.79
CA PHE A 146 6.50 0.89 -16.15
C PHE A 146 5.25 0.03 -16.22
N ILE A 147 5.25 -0.95 -17.10
CA ILE A 147 4.18 -1.94 -17.25
C ILE A 147 4.77 -3.31 -16.95
N ASN A 148 4.20 -3.98 -15.97
CA ASN A 148 4.59 -5.35 -15.65
C ASN A 148 3.79 -6.33 -16.49
N VAL A 149 4.46 -7.20 -17.23
CA VAL A 149 3.84 -8.17 -18.15
C VAL A 149 4.13 -9.63 -17.79
N ASN A 150 4.78 -9.90 -16.66
CA ASN A 150 5.16 -11.27 -16.27
C ASN A 150 4.23 -11.91 -15.25
N ALA A 151 3.08 -11.30 -14.94
CA ALA A 151 2.14 -11.83 -13.97
C ALA A 151 1.36 -13.03 -14.56
N PRO A 152 1.46 -14.22 -13.96
CA PRO A 152 0.64 -15.36 -14.38
C PRO A 152 -0.81 -15.18 -13.92
N PRO A 153 -1.80 -15.80 -14.61
CA PRO A 153 -3.20 -15.70 -14.19
C PRO A 153 -3.47 -16.22 -12.77
N THR A 154 -2.65 -17.15 -12.29
CA THR A 154 -2.70 -17.70 -10.93
C THR A 154 -2.46 -16.67 -9.83
N LEU A 155 -1.90 -15.51 -10.15
CA LEU A 155 -1.69 -14.42 -9.20
C LEU A 155 -3.02 -13.71 -8.81
N SER A 156 -4.11 -13.97 -9.52
CA SER A 156 -5.44 -13.38 -9.24
C SER A 156 -6.16 -14.11 -8.10
N THR A 157 -5.49 -14.22 -6.94
CA THR A 157 -6.04 -14.86 -5.73
C THR A 157 -6.04 -13.88 -4.56
N ALA A 158 -6.92 -14.15 -3.58
CA ALA A 158 -7.00 -13.31 -2.37
C ALA A 158 -5.66 -13.29 -1.61
N GLY A 159 -5.31 -12.15 -1.03
CA GLY A 159 -4.08 -11.96 -0.25
C GLY A 159 -2.82 -11.65 -1.06
N THR A 160 -2.81 -11.85 -2.38
CA THR A 160 -1.62 -11.53 -3.21
C THR A 160 -1.31 -10.04 -3.25
N GLY A 161 -2.34 -9.19 -3.14
CA GLY A 161 -2.18 -7.74 -2.98
C GLY A 161 -1.49 -7.36 -1.68
N ASP A 162 -1.87 -8.01 -0.57
CA ASP A 162 -1.31 -7.75 0.75
C ASP A 162 0.18 -8.13 0.79
N VAL A 163 0.53 -9.28 0.19
CA VAL A 163 1.93 -9.72 0.02
C VAL A 163 2.71 -8.72 -0.83
N LEU A 164 2.13 -8.22 -1.93
CA LEU A 164 2.75 -7.21 -2.77
C LEU A 164 3.02 -5.92 -1.99
N ALA A 165 2.02 -5.41 -1.27
CA ALA A 165 2.15 -4.19 -0.47
C ALA A 165 3.24 -4.33 0.61
N GLY A 166 3.29 -5.48 1.30
CA GLY A 166 4.35 -5.81 2.26
C GLY A 166 5.74 -5.89 1.61
N THR A 167 5.86 -6.51 0.43
CA THR A 167 7.11 -6.62 -0.32
C THR A 167 7.63 -5.23 -0.72
N ILE A 168 6.75 -4.37 -1.22
CA ILE A 168 7.12 -2.98 -1.58
C ILE A 168 7.62 -2.24 -0.34
N LEU A 169 6.92 -2.34 0.80
CA LEU A 169 7.35 -1.68 2.02
C LEU A 169 8.75 -2.15 2.47
N VAL A 170 9.03 -3.45 2.41
CA VAL A 170 10.37 -3.98 2.77
C VAL A 170 11.46 -3.39 1.88
N LEU A 171 11.22 -3.27 0.57
CA LEU A 171 12.19 -2.66 -0.36
C LEU A 171 12.38 -1.17 -0.08
N LEU A 172 11.30 -0.44 0.18
CA LEU A 172 11.36 0.97 0.59
C LEU A 172 12.21 1.17 1.83
N VAL A 173 11.97 0.41 2.90
CA VAL A 173 12.70 0.60 4.18
C VAL A 173 14.17 0.21 4.09
N GLN A 174 14.56 -0.56 3.09
CA GLN A 174 15.96 -0.85 2.76
C GLN A 174 16.62 0.26 1.94
N GLY A 175 15.92 1.33 1.63
CA GLY A 175 16.46 2.51 0.95
C GLY A 175 16.27 2.50 -0.57
N MET A 176 15.49 1.56 -1.13
CA MET A 176 15.15 1.58 -2.55
C MET A 176 14.18 2.73 -2.82
N PRO A 177 14.41 3.57 -3.85
CA PRO A 177 13.47 4.64 -4.21
C PRO A 177 12.07 4.10 -4.54
N ALA A 178 11.04 4.90 -4.33
CA ALA A 178 9.65 4.44 -4.36
C ALA A 178 9.23 3.79 -5.69
N LEU A 179 9.65 4.35 -6.82
CA LEU A 179 9.33 3.81 -8.14
C LEU A 179 9.98 2.44 -8.36
N GLU A 180 11.27 2.34 -8.04
CA GLU A 180 12.06 1.12 -8.17
C GLU A 180 11.57 0.03 -7.21
N ALA A 181 11.20 0.40 -5.96
CA ALA A 181 10.63 -0.52 -4.98
C ALA A 181 9.28 -1.09 -5.45
N ALA A 182 8.43 -0.25 -6.02
CA ALA A 182 7.15 -0.68 -6.60
C ALA A 182 7.37 -1.62 -7.79
N CYS A 183 8.27 -1.29 -8.71
CA CYS A 183 8.61 -2.14 -9.88
C CYS A 183 9.19 -3.49 -9.45
N ALA A 184 10.16 -3.48 -8.55
CA ALA A 184 10.80 -4.71 -8.05
C ALA A 184 9.80 -5.57 -7.28
N GLY A 185 8.94 -4.96 -6.44
CA GLY A 185 7.89 -5.67 -5.70
C GLY A 185 6.91 -6.39 -6.62
N VAL A 186 6.42 -5.72 -7.65
CA VAL A 186 5.52 -6.33 -8.67
C VAL A 186 6.22 -7.47 -9.39
N TRP A 187 7.45 -7.26 -9.84
CA TRP A 187 8.22 -8.28 -10.57
C TRP A 187 8.48 -9.52 -9.70
N LEU A 188 8.89 -9.32 -8.44
CA LEU A 188 9.15 -10.41 -7.48
C LEU A 188 7.88 -11.20 -7.19
N ASN A 189 6.75 -10.52 -6.94
CA ASN A 189 5.47 -11.17 -6.65
C ASN A 189 5.01 -12.03 -7.85
N ALA A 190 5.11 -11.49 -9.07
CA ALA A 190 4.78 -12.21 -10.28
C ALA A 190 5.72 -13.39 -10.53
N LYS A 191 7.03 -13.22 -10.28
CA LYS A 191 8.03 -14.28 -10.44
C LYS A 191 7.80 -15.41 -9.45
N ALA A 192 7.51 -15.08 -8.18
CA ALA A 192 7.20 -16.07 -7.15
C ALA A 192 5.98 -16.92 -7.53
N ALA A 193 4.90 -16.27 -7.99
CA ALA A 193 3.70 -16.97 -8.46
C ALA A 193 3.99 -17.88 -9.67
N ALA A 194 4.79 -17.41 -10.62
CA ALA A 194 5.19 -18.22 -11.78
C ALA A 194 6.03 -19.44 -11.39
N MET A 195 6.88 -19.32 -10.35
CA MET A 195 7.70 -20.43 -9.83
C MET A 195 6.89 -21.43 -9.02
N PHE A 196 5.83 -20.98 -8.34
CA PHE A 196 4.92 -21.86 -7.61
C PHE A 196 4.10 -22.74 -8.55
N GLY A 197 3.75 -22.23 -9.73
CA GLY A 197 3.00 -22.95 -10.75
C GLY A 197 1.48 -22.99 -10.47
N TYR A 198 0.82 -23.91 -11.16
CA TYR A 198 -0.60 -24.20 -10.92
C TYR A 198 -0.67 -25.19 -9.76
N GLY A 199 -1.22 -24.74 -8.62
CA GLY A 199 -1.48 -25.58 -7.45
C GLY A 199 -2.56 -26.60 -7.66
#